data_330b13ba2094a26d5a994ad6e13ffd8c
#
_entry.id   330b13ba2094a26d5a994ad6e13ffd8c
#
_cell.length_a   1.000
_cell.length_b   1.000
_cell.length_c   1.000
_cell.angle_alpha   90.00
_cell.angle_beta   90.00
_cell.angle_gamma   90.00
#
_symmetry.space_group_name_H-M   'P 1'
#
loop_
_entity.id
_entity.type
_entity.pdbx_description
1 polymer ?
#
loop_
_entity_poly.entity_id
_entity_poly.type
_entity_poly.pdbx_seq_one_letter_code
_entity_poly.pdbx_strand_id
1 'polypeptide(L)'
;PAQLPHLAAASVTTTPIDTGRTIGARFAPPAGFVRVPVAAGSFGAYLRALPLKPAGSPVHLFNGELKGRQDVHAAVVDLSVGTSDLQQCADAVMRLRAEHLYAQQAFDRITFHFTNGFEAGFQRWAKGDRIKVNGNRADWKLREMPVSFTHENLLSYLKIVFTYAGSLSLQKELDKSTPPDLGATDLQPGDVFIR
;
A
#
# COMPACT_ATOMS: atom_id res chain seq x y z
N PRO A 1 -13.12 -28.04 -30.27
CA PRO A 1 -12.54 -27.09 -29.35
C PRO A 1 -12.38 -25.73 -30.05
N ALA A 2 -13.31 -24.81 -29.72
CA ALA A 2 -13.28 -23.46 -30.25
C ALA A 2 -12.14 -22.70 -29.55
N GLN A 3 -11.19 -22.21 -30.31
CA GLN A 3 -10.12 -21.37 -29.88
C GLN A 3 -10.71 -19.98 -29.54
N LEU A 4 -10.62 -19.58 -28.28
CA LEU A 4 -11.00 -18.23 -27.85
C LEU A 4 -10.08 -17.22 -28.56
N PRO A 5 -10.63 -16.12 -29.11
CA PRO A 5 -9.81 -15.09 -29.73
C PRO A 5 -8.87 -14.48 -28.68
N HIS A 6 -7.58 -14.50 -28.96
CA HIS A 6 -6.55 -13.79 -28.24
C HIS A 6 -6.87 -12.30 -28.34
N LEU A 7 -7.50 -11.72 -27.32
CA LEU A 7 -7.60 -10.29 -27.17
C LEU A 7 -6.17 -9.79 -26.92
N ALA A 8 -5.56 -9.23 -27.97
CA ALA A 8 -4.32 -8.48 -27.83
C ALA A 8 -4.58 -7.38 -26.82
N ALA A 9 -3.86 -7.41 -25.71
CA ALA A 9 -3.89 -6.35 -24.71
C ALA A 9 -3.43 -5.06 -25.41
N ALA A 10 -4.39 -4.21 -25.79
CA ALA A 10 -4.07 -2.88 -26.26
C ALA A 10 -3.29 -2.18 -25.15
N SER A 11 -2.05 -1.79 -25.43
CA SER A 11 -1.25 -0.97 -24.52
C SER A 11 -1.96 0.36 -24.35
N VAL A 12 -2.70 0.49 -23.25
CA VAL A 12 -3.42 1.72 -22.91
C VAL A 12 -2.37 2.73 -22.46
N THR A 13 -1.92 3.59 -23.37
CA THR A 13 -0.96 4.65 -23.06
C THR A 13 -1.72 5.82 -22.46
N THR A 14 -1.63 6.01 -21.14
CA THR A 14 -2.06 7.26 -20.49
C THR A 14 -0.93 8.26 -20.65
N THR A 15 -1.19 9.43 -21.26
CA THR A 15 -0.20 10.52 -21.32
C THR A 15 -0.19 11.24 -19.97
N PRO A 16 0.94 11.27 -19.23
CA PRO A 16 1.02 12.01 -17.99
C PRO A 16 0.90 13.51 -18.21
N ILE A 17 0.18 14.20 -17.33
CA ILE A 17 0.15 15.68 -17.29
C ILE A 17 1.30 16.11 -16.35
N ASP A 18 2.39 16.63 -16.92
CA ASP A 18 3.64 16.94 -16.19
C ASP A 18 3.46 17.87 -14.99
N THR A 19 2.43 18.70 -14.98
CA THR A 19 2.12 19.62 -13.87
C THR A 19 1.24 19.00 -12.79
N GLY A 20 0.66 17.84 -13.01
CA GLY A 20 -0.21 17.16 -12.03
C GLY A 20 0.58 16.71 -10.79
N ARG A 21 0.18 17.16 -9.60
CA ARG A 21 0.86 16.86 -8.32
C ARG A 21 0.31 15.67 -7.57
N THR A 22 -0.74 15.05 -8.06
CA THR A 22 -1.33 13.83 -7.48
C THR A 22 -1.53 12.76 -8.54
N ILE A 23 -1.73 11.50 -8.13
CA ILE A 23 -2.01 10.41 -9.07
C ILE A 23 -3.21 10.76 -9.95
N GLY A 24 -4.30 11.21 -9.35
CA GLY A 24 -5.51 11.58 -10.09
C GLY A 24 -5.34 12.74 -11.08
N ALA A 25 -4.48 13.71 -10.75
CA ALA A 25 -4.21 14.86 -11.60
C ALA A 25 -3.14 14.57 -12.69
N ARG A 26 -2.17 13.69 -12.39
CA ARG A 26 -1.08 13.35 -13.30
C ARG A 26 -1.52 12.41 -14.42
N PHE A 27 -2.39 11.48 -14.13
CA PHE A 27 -2.79 10.41 -15.05
C PHE A 27 -4.25 10.58 -15.45
N ALA A 28 -4.51 11.16 -16.62
CA ALA A 28 -5.86 11.22 -17.19
C ALA A 28 -6.33 9.84 -17.66
N PRO A 29 -7.63 9.54 -17.66
CA PRO A 29 -8.15 8.36 -18.32
C PRO A 29 -7.75 8.35 -19.81
N PRO A 30 -7.58 7.18 -20.43
CA PRO A 30 -7.39 7.08 -21.87
C PRO A 30 -8.56 7.66 -22.65
N ALA A 31 -8.34 8.01 -23.92
CA ALA A 31 -9.41 8.47 -24.79
C ALA A 31 -10.55 7.44 -24.86
N GLY A 32 -11.80 7.89 -24.72
CA GLY A 32 -12.98 7.04 -24.70
C GLY A 32 -13.29 6.40 -23.34
N PHE A 33 -12.47 6.63 -22.31
CA PHE A 33 -12.72 6.14 -20.96
C PHE A 33 -12.99 7.30 -19.99
N VAL A 34 -13.79 7.02 -18.99
CA VAL A 34 -14.05 7.93 -17.88
C VAL A 34 -13.61 7.29 -16.57
N ARG A 35 -13.13 8.11 -15.65
CA ARG A 35 -12.72 7.62 -14.34
C ARG A 35 -13.95 7.25 -13.51
N VAL A 36 -14.00 6.02 -13.02
CA VAL A 36 -15.08 5.58 -12.12
C VAL A 36 -15.12 6.51 -10.89
N PRO A 37 -16.28 7.05 -10.51
CA PRO A 37 -16.43 7.85 -9.30
C PRO A 37 -16.03 7.06 -8.05
N VAL A 38 -15.43 7.73 -7.09
CA VAL A 38 -15.12 7.17 -5.75
C VAL A 38 -15.73 8.06 -4.68
N ALA A 39 -16.24 7.47 -3.61
CA ALA A 39 -16.80 8.22 -2.50
C ALA A 39 -15.71 9.09 -1.83
N ALA A 40 -16.10 10.29 -1.41
CA ALA A 40 -15.21 11.15 -0.61
C ALA A 40 -14.77 10.42 0.67
N GLY A 41 -13.50 10.56 1.04
CA GLY A 41 -12.92 9.87 2.20
C GLY A 41 -12.70 8.36 2.02
N SER A 42 -13.06 7.76 0.87
CA SER A 42 -12.77 6.36 0.59
C SER A 42 -11.28 6.11 0.36
N PHE A 43 -10.85 4.85 0.48
CA PHE A 43 -9.47 4.47 0.16
C PHE A 43 -9.11 4.78 -1.31
N GLY A 44 -10.04 4.58 -2.24
CA GLY A 44 -9.85 4.96 -3.64
C GLY A 44 -9.64 6.47 -3.84
N ALA A 45 -10.36 7.32 -3.10
CA ALA A 45 -10.15 8.77 -3.12
C ALA A 45 -8.76 9.13 -2.55
N TYR A 46 -8.36 8.51 -1.43
CA TYR A 46 -7.03 8.66 -0.85
C TYR A 46 -5.92 8.30 -1.84
N LEU A 47 -6.01 7.13 -2.49
CA LEU A 47 -5.02 6.70 -3.47
C LEU A 47 -4.88 7.68 -4.65
N ARG A 48 -6.01 8.21 -5.16
CA ARG A 48 -5.99 9.22 -6.23
C ARG A 48 -5.39 10.55 -5.80
N ALA A 49 -5.47 10.88 -4.52
CA ALA A 49 -4.94 12.10 -3.94
C ALA A 49 -3.47 11.97 -3.50
N LEU A 50 -2.85 10.79 -3.60
CA LEU A 50 -1.44 10.61 -3.23
C LEU A 50 -0.55 11.61 -3.96
N PRO A 51 0.31 12.35 -3.22
CA PRO A 51 1.20 13.32 -3.81
C PRO A 51 2.28 12.63 -4.64
N LEU A 52 2.64 13.28 -5.73
CA LEU A 52 3.71 12.83 -6.64
C LEU A 52 4.87 13.83 -6.62
N LYS A 53 6.07 13.30 -6.67
CA LYS A 53 7.26 14.09 -6.98
C LYS A 53 7.15 14.72 -8.36
N PRO A 54 7.93 15.77 -8.68
CA PRO A 54 7.97 16.35 -10.01
C PRO A 54 8.11 15.29 -11.11
N ALA A 55 7.59 15.58 -12.31
CA ALA A 55 7.74 14.68 -13.46
C ALA A 55 9.23 14.42 -13.73
N GLY A 56 9.56 13.19 -14.11
CA GLY A 56 10.95 12.77 -14.34
C GLY A 56 11.79 12.56 -13.08
N SER A 57 11.22 12.69 -11.88
CA SER A 57 11.96 12.42 -10.65
C SER A 57 12.47 10.99 -10.63
N PRO A 58 13.77 10.77 -10.29
CA PRO A 58 14.33 9.44 -10.21
C PRO A 58 13.81 8.67 -8.99
N VAL A 59 13.83 7.34 -9.10
CA VAL A 59 13.57 6.43 -7.97
C VAL A 59 14.87 6.22 -7.20
N HIS A 60 14.81 6.46 -5.89
CA HIS A 60 15.91 6.19 -4.96
C HIS A 60 15.58 4.98 -4.09
N LEU A 61 16.63 4.28 -3.67
CA LEU A 61 16.58 3.25 -2.65
C LEU A 61 16.47 3.91 -1.25
N PHE A 62 16.23 3.10 -0.22
CA PHE A 62 16.14 3.55 1.17
C PHE A 62 17.40 4.23 1.69
N ASN A 63 18.58 3.92 1.13
CA ASN A 63 19.87 4.49 1.47
C ASN A 63 20.23 5.76 0.65
N GLY A 64 19.30 6.21 -0.22
CA GLY A 64 19.49 7.39 -1.06
C GLY A 64 20.17 7.12 -2.41
N GLU A 65 20.65 5.92 -2.66
CA GLU A 65 21.23 5.55 -3.95
C GLU A 65 20.15 5.46 -5.05
N LEU A 66 20.53 5.68 -6.28
CA LEU A 66 19.63 5.50 -7.42
C LEU A 66 19.28 4.01 -7.59
N LYS A 67 18.00 3.72 -7.81
CA LYS A 67 17.58 2.39 -8.21
C LYS A 67 18.15 2.09 -9.62
N GLY A 68 18.66 0.88 -9.82
CA GLY A 68 19.36 0.51 -11.04
C GLY A 68 18.53 0.67 -12.34
N ARG A 69 17.19 0.48 -12.25
CA ARG A 69 16.29 0.69 -13.40
C ARG A 69 15.44 1.93 -13.20
N GLN A 70 15.65 2.94 -14.06
CA GLN A 70 14.91 4.21 -14.06
C GLN A 70 13.88 4.31 -15.21
N ASP A 71 13.81 3.31 -16.06
CA ASP A 71 12.99 3.26 -17.28
C ASP A 71 11.63 2.57 -17.09
N VAL A 72 11.33 2.11 -15.87
CA VAL A 72 10.15 1.25 -15.60
C VAL A 72 9.04 1.93 -14.79
N HIS A 73 9.22 3.19 -14.41
CA HIS A 73 8.24 3.94 -13.63
C HIS A 73 7.70 5.14 -14.39
N ALA A 74 6.41 5.43 -14.22
CA ALA A 74 5.76 6.59 -14.82
C ALA A 74 5.77 7.81 -13.89
N ALA A 75 5.82 7.60 -12.58
CA ALA A 75 5.94 8.65 -11.57
C ALA A 75 6.42 8.06 -10.24
N VAL A 76 6.85 8.93 -9.34
CA VAL A 76 7.27 8.57 -7.98
C VAL A 76 6.31 9.21 -6.98
N VAL A 77 5.71 8.40 -6.11
CA VAL A 77 4.88 8.89 -5.01
C VAL A 77 5.77 9.63 -4.02
N ASP A 78 5.36 10.82 -3.58
CA ASP A 78 6.10 11.61 -2.60
C ASP A 78 5.79 11.15 -1.18
N LEU A 79 6.28 9.97 -0.86
CA LEU A 79 6.15 9.31 0.43
C LEU A 79 7.50 8.75 0.84
N SER A 80 7.97 9.10 2.03
CA SER A 80 9.23 8.56 2.53
C SER A 80 9.13 7.05 2.78
N VAL A 81 10.11 6.30 2.28
CA VAL A 81 10.27 4.86 2.57
C VAL A 81 11.08 4.59 3.83
N GLY A 82 11.51 5.65 4.54
CA GLY A 82 12.37 5.54 5.71
C GLY A 82 13.82 5.23 5.33
N THR A 83 14.59 4.72 6.32
CA THR A 83 16.04 4.47 6.20
C THR A 83 16.41 3.00 6.33
N SER A 84 15.42 2.09 6.20
CA SER A 84 15.62 0.65 6.29
C SER A 84 15.08 -0.02 5.03
N ASP A 85 15.75 -1.08 4.57
CA ASP A 85 15.31 -1.88 3.42
C ASP A 85 14.15 -2.81 3.82
N LEU A 86 13.00 -2.24 4.10
CA LEU A 86 11.82 -2.95 4.58
C LEU A 86 10.55 -2.65 3.79
N GLN A 87 10.52 -1.57 3.00
CA GLN A 87 9.29 -1.17 2.31
C GLN A 87 9.32 -1.63 0.84
N GLN A 88 8.89 -2.85 0.60
CA GLN A 88 8.78 -3.47 -0.72
C GLN A 88 7.31 -3.58 -1.18
N CYS A 89 6.94 -4.54 -2.02
CA CYS A 89 5.61 -4.60 -2.64
C CYS A 89 4.46 -4.79 -1.63
N ALA A 90 4.52 -5.81 -0.77
CA ALA A 90 3.50 -6.05 0.24
C ALA A 90 3.45 -4.93 1.29
N ASP A 91 4.62 -4.43 1.66
CA ASP A 91 4.77 -3.36 2.65
C ASP A 91 4.17 -2.04 2.16
N ALA A 92 4.27 -1.76 0.86
CA ALA A 92 3.64 -0.60 0.25
C ALA A 92 2.11 -0.67 0.36
N VAL A 93 1.50 -1.84 0.16
CA VAL A 93 0.05 -2.05 0.33
C VAL A 93 -0.34 -1.78 1.80
N MET A 94 0.35 -2.40 2.75
CA MET A 94 0.11 -2.21 4.18
C MET A 94 0.32 -0.76 4.60
N ARG A 95 1.38 -0.10 4.09
CA ARG A 95 1.68 1.29 4.37
C ARG A 95 0.56 2.21 3.93
N LEU A 96 0.12 2.14 2.68
CA LEU A 96 -0.92 2.99 2.13
C LEU A 96 -2.26 2.80 2.86
N ARG A 97 -2.59 1.57 3.22
CA ARG A 97 -3.78 1.27 4.01
C ARG A 97 -3.70 1.86 5.41
N ALA A 98 -2.56 1.70 6.09
CA ALA A 98 -2.34 2.26 7.43
C ALA A 98 -2.41 3.79 7.44
N GLU A 99 -1.77 4.46 6.48
CA GLU A 99 -1.80 5.93 6.35
C GLU A 99 -3.22 6.45 6.15
N HIS A 100 -4.01 5.79 5.29
CA HIS A 100 -5.41 6.15 5.07
C HIS A 100 -6.23 6.05 6.37
N LEU A 101 -6.13 4.93 7.08
CA LEU A 101 -6.84 4.72 8.34
C LEU A 101 -6.36 5.65 9.45
N TYR A 102 -5.06 5.95 9.48
CA TYR A 102 -4.47 6.89 10.42
C TYR A 102 -5.02 8.31 10.20
N ALA A 103 -5.10 8.76 8.95
CA ALA A 103 -5.68 10.06 8.62
C ALA A 103 -7.16 10.18 9.05
N GLN A 104 -7.88 9.06 9.12
CA GLN A 104 -9.25 8.98 9.62
C GLN A 104 -9.34 8.78 11.15
N GLN A 105 -8.20 8.69 11.85
CA GLN A 105 -8.12 8.35 13.27
C GLN A 105 -8.75 6.99 13.62
N ALA A 106 -8.91 6.11 12.65
CA ALA A 106 -9.43 4.76 12.79
C ALA A 106 -8.34 3.79 13.26
N PHE A 107 -7.70 4.12 14.39
CA PHE A 107 -6.51 3.43 14.90
C PHE A 107 -6.76 1.97 15.27
N ASP A 108 -7.96 1.63 15.68
CA ASP A 108 -8.42 0.27 15.98
C ASP A 108 -8.51 -0.62 14.73
N ARG A 109 -8.62 -0.01 13.55
CA ARG A 109 -8.69 -0.69 12.26
C ARG A 109 -7.32 -0.88 11.60
N ILE A 110 -6.26 -0.29 12.16
CA ILE A 110 -4.89 -0.50 11.68
C ILE A 110 -4.35 -1.77 12.34
N THR A 111 -4.60 -2.89 11.69
CA THR A 111 -4.19 -4.21 12.16
C THR A 111 -3.66 -5.02 10.98
N PHE A 112 -2.57 -5.75 11.21
CA PHE A 112 -1.96 -6.65 10.24
C PHE A 112 -1.54 -7.95 10.94
N HIS A 113 -1.50 -9.04 10.18
CA HIS A 113 -1.02 -10.31 10.69
C HIS A 113 0.41 -10.60 10.24
N PHE A 114 1.24 -11.06 11.17
CA PHE A 114 2.54 -11.61 10.82
C PHE A 114 2.38 -12.94 10.08
N THR A 115 3.43 -13.39 9.41
CA THR A 115 3.41 -14.67 8.67
C THR A 115 3.05 -15.87 9.54
N ASN A 116 3.36 -15.81 10.85
CA ASN A 116 2.99 -16.82 11.84
C ASN A 116 1.54 -16.72 12.34
N GLY A 117 0.74 -15.75 11.87
CA GLY A 117 -0.64 -15.52 12.28
C GLY A 117 -0.82 -14.60 13.49
N PHE A 118 0.26 -14.05 14.05
CA PHE A 118 0.15 -13.11 15.17
C PHE A 118 -0.51 -11.80 14.73
N GLU A 119 -1.55 -11.39 15.46
CA GLU A 119 -2.25 -10.14 15.21
C GLU A 119 -1.52 -8.95 15.84
N ALA A 120 -1.07 -8.03 14.98
CA ALA A 120 -0.38 -6.80 15.35
C ALA A 120 -1.31 -5.60 15.15
N GLY A 121 -1.94 -5.10 16.20
CA GLY A 121 -2.84 -3.95 16.17
C GLY A 121 -2.13 -2.65 16.59
N PHE A 122 -2.24 -1.59 15.76
CA PHE A 122 -1.62 -0.29 16.06
C PHE A 122 -2.20 0.36 17.32
N GLN A 123 -3.50 0.27 17.56
CA GLN A 123 -4.10 0.87 18.75
C GLN A 123 -3.46 0.33 20.05
N ARG A 124 -3.16 -0.96 20.09
CA ARG A 124 -2.48 -1.59 21.22
C ARG A 124 -1.03 -1.12 21.35
N TRP A 125 -0.32 -1.04 20.22
CA TRP A 125 1.02 -0.46 20.17
C TRP A 125 1.02 1.00 20.65
N ALA A 126 0.09 1.82 20.17
CA ALA A 126 -0.03 3.23 20.55
C ALA A 126 -0.35 3.43 22.04
N LYS A 127 -1.05 2.47 22.68
CA LYS A 127 -1.29 2.46 24.12
C LYS A 127 -0.08 2.05 24.97
N GLY A 128 1.05 1.78 24.33
CA GLY A 128 2.33 1.55 25.00
C GLY A 128 2.81 0.10 25.01
N ASP A 129 2.01 -0.85 24.54
CA ASP A 129 2.46 -2.23 24.41
C ASP A 129 3.51 -2.36 23.28
N ARG A 130 4.37 -3.35 23.38
CA ARG A 130 5.38 -3.66 22.35
C ARG A 130 5.33 -5.14 21.98
N ILE A 131 5.68 -5.43 20.72
CA ILE A 131 5.73 -6.79 20.20
C ILE A 131 7.15 -7.31 20.38
N LYS A 132 7.28 -8.46 21.06
CA LYS A 132 8.52 -9.21 21.18
C LYS A 132 8.42 -10.47 20.32
N VAL A 133 9.37 -10.64 19.41
CA VAL A 133 9.47 -11.84 18.57
C VAL A 133 10.65 -12.67 19.05
N ASN A 134 10.41 -13.99 19.18
CA ASN A 134 11.42 -14.98 19.53
C ASN A 134 11.22 -16.21 18.63
N GLY A 135 12.10 -16.38 17.64
CA GLY A 135 11.92 -17.38 16.60
C GLY A 135 10.60 -17.19 15.85
N ASN A 136 9.75 -18.23 15.82
CA ASN A 136 8.44 -18.16 15.16
C ASN A 136 7.28 -17.74 16.10
N ARG A 137 7.58 -17.27 17.32
CA ARG A 137 6.56 -16.82 18.28
C ARG A 137 6.63 -15.30 18.44
N ALA A 138 5.47 -14.67 18.49
CA ALA A 138 5.34 -13.26 18.82
C ALA A 138 4.39 -13.08 20.01
N ASP A 139 4.72 -12.19 20.91
CA ASP A 139 3.95 -11.91 22.11
C ASP A 139 3.92 -10.40 22.38
N TRP A 140 2.81 -9.92 22.95
CA TRP A 140 2.73 -8.57 23.45
C TRP A 140 3.40 -8.43 24.81
N LYS A 141 4.27 -7.43 24.97
CA LYS A 141 4.79 -6.93 26.25
C LYS A 141 4.00 -5.69 26.64
N LEU A 142 3.47 -5.71 27.84
CA LEU A 142 2.53 -4.69 28.30
C LEU A 142 3.26 -3.44 28.80
N ARG A 143 2.79 -2.27 28.41
CA ARG A 143 3.19 -0.96 28.95
C ARG A 143 4.70 -0.70 28.95
N GLU A 144 5.37 -1.12 27.89
CA GLU A 144 6.82 -0.87 27.71
C GLU A 144 7.14 0.59 27.40
N MET A 145 6.18 1.35 26.86
CA MET A 145 6.34 2.73 26.42
C MET A 145 5.16 3.61 26.83
N PRO A 146 5.35 4.94 26.87
CA PRO A 146 4.23 5.88 27.02
C PRO A 146 3.20 5.77 25.89
N VAL A 147 1.97 6.16 26.18
CA VAL A 147 0.90 6.25 25.16
C VAL A 147 1.27 7.31 24.12
N SER A 148 1.25 6.92 22.85
CA SER A 148 1.58 7.81 21.73
C SER A 148 0.83 7.39 20.46
N PHE A 149 -0.04 8.28 19.97
CA PHE A 149 -0.75 8.14 18.69
C PHE A 149 -0.13 9.02 17.59
N THR A 150 1.15 9.39 17.71
CA THR A 150 1.84 10.19 16.71
C THR A 150 2.12 9.39 15.44
N HIS A 151 2.25 10.10 14.31
CA HIS A 151 2.62 9.50 13.03
C HIS A 151 4.00 8.80 13.09
N GLU A 152 4.95 9.37 13.83
CA GLU A 152 6.27 8.75 14.07
C GLU A 152 6.12 7.37 14.75
N ASN A 153 5.21 7.26 15.74
CA ASN A 153 4.94 5.98 16.39
C ASN A 153 4.21 5.00 15.46
N LEU A 154 3.38 5.47 14.52
CA LEU A 154 2.83 4.64 13.44
C LEU A 154 3.96 4.08 12.57
N LEU A 155 4.92 4.91 12.16
CA LEU A 155 6.05 4.44 11.35
C LEU A 155 6.91 3.42 12.10
N SER A 156 7.10 3.62 13.39
CA SER A 156 7.80 2.65 14.25
C SER A 156 7.07 1.31 14.36
N TYR A 157 5.74 1.35 14.48
CA TYR A 157 4.88 0.16 14.41
C TYR A 157 4.97 -0.52 13.04
N LEU A 158 4.85 0.22 11.96
CA LEU A 158 4.92 -0.34 10.61
C LEU A 158 6.28 -0.99 10.31
N LYS A 159 7.36 -0.48 10.88
CA LYS A 159 8.67 -1.11 10.77
C LYS A 159 8.69 -2.54 11.30
N ILE A 160 8.04 -2.81 12.44
CA ILE A 160 7.93 -4.18 12.98
C ILE A 160 6.99 -5.03 12.13
N VAL A 161 5.90 -4.46 11.63
CA VAL A 161 4.99 -5.14 10.71
C VAL A 161 5.73 -5.60 9.45
N PHE A 162 6.45 -4.71 8.78
CA PHE A 162 7.21 -5.01 7.55
C PHE A 162 8.32 -6.05 7.76
N THR A 163 8.82 -6.18 9.00
CA THR A 163 9.82 -7.20 9.31
C THR A 163 9.23 -8.61 9.36
N TYR A 164 7.95 -8.76 9.76
CA TYR A 164 7.36 -10.07 10.06
C TYR A 164 6.10 -10.40 9.26
N ALA A 165 5.53 -9.44 8.53
CA ALA A 165 4.45 -9.64 7.58
C ALA A 165 4.98 -9.57 6.14
N GLY A 166 4.17 -9.98 5.16
CA GLY A 166 4.54 -9.95 3.76
C GLY A 166 3.42 -10.50 2.88
N SER A 167 3.73 -10.83 1.63
CA SER A 167 2.74 -11.33 0.66
C SER A 167 1.96 -12.54 1.17
N LEU A 168 2.64 -13.47 1.86
CA LEU A 168 1.99 -14.67 2.42
C LEU A 168 0.99 -14.34 3.53
N SER A 169 1.28 -13.39 4.40
CA SER A 169 0.33 -12.95 5.43
C SER A 169 -0.85 -12.20 4.82
N LEU A 170 -0.61 -11.29 3.88
CA LEU A 170 -1.68 -10.59 3.15
C LEU A 170 -2.57 -11.57 2.37
N GLN A 171 -1.99 -12.59 1.72
CA GLN A 171 -2.77 -13.61 1.03
C GLN A 171 -3.73 -14.36 1.96
N LYS A 172 -3.36 -14.55 3.23
CA LYS A 172 -4.20 -15.19 4.24
C LYS A 172 -5.24 -14.26 4.83
N GLU A 173 -4.91 -12.97 4.96
CA GLU A 173 -5.69 -11.95 5.64
C GLU A 173 -6.77 -11.32 4.73
N LEU A 174 -6.45 -11.10 3.46
CA LEU A 174 -7.37 -10.47 2.54
C LEU A 174 -8.46 -11.43 2.07
N ASP A 175 -9.69 -10.90 1.99
CA ASP A 175 -10.81 -11.65 1.43
C ASP A 175 -10.50 -12.08 0.00
N LYS A 176 -10.54 -13.39 -0.19
CA LYS A 176 -10.33 -14.01 -1.50
C LYS A 176 -11.65 -14.02 -2.26
N SER A 177 -12.08 -12.88 -2.74
CA SER A 177 -13.00 -12.88 -3.85
C SER A 177 -12.19 -13.20 -5.11
N THR A 178 -12.18 -14.45 -5.52
CA THR A 178 -11.84 -14.84 -6.88
C THR A 178 -13.16 -15.17 -7.56
N PRO A 179 -13.89 -14.19 -8.10
CA PRO A 179 -15.00 -14.51 -8.96
C PRO A 179 -14.38 -15.22 -10.17
N PRO A 180 -14.91 -16.37 -10.59
CA PRO A 180 -14.46 -17.05 -11.82
C PRO A 180 -14.61 -16.15 -13.06
N ASP A 181 -15.36 -15.06 -12.94
CA ASP A 181 -15.65 -14.09 -14.00
C ASP A 181 -15.49 -12.67 -13.46
N LEU A 182 -14.24 -12.26 -13.10
CA LEU A 182 -13.96 -10.85 -12.83
C LEU A 182 -14.19 -10.02 -14.09
N GLY A 183 -15.38 -9.41 -14.19
CA GLY A 183 -15.61 -8.34 -15.15
C GLY A 183 -14.76 -7.13 -14.80
N ALA A 184 -14.34 -6.34 -15.81
CA ALA A 184 -13.59 -5.11 -15.59
C ALA A 184 -14.32 -4.09 -14.67
N THR A 185 -15.63 -4.27 -14.47
CA THR A 185 -16.49 -3.44 -13.60
C THR A 185 -16.40 -3.79 -12.12
N ASP A 186 -15.85 -4.95 -11.78
CA ASP A 186 -15.81 -5.45 -10.38
C ASP A 186 -14.55 -4.97 -9.64
N LEU A 187 -13.51 -4.57 -10.39
CA LEU A 187 -12.26 -4.05 -9.80
C LEU A 187 -12.47 -2.65 -9.22
N GLN A 188 -12.06 -2.50 -7.98
CA GLN A 188 -12.14 -1.22 -7.26
C GLN A 188 -10.74 -0.64 -7.02
N PRO A 189 -10.61 0.70 -6.95
CA PRO A 189 -9.35 1.31 -6.54
C PRO A 189 -8.92 0.84 -5.14
N GLY A 190 -7.79 0.16 -5.07
CA GLY A 190 -7.27 -0.43 -3.84
C GLY A 190 -7.24 -1.96 -3.86
N ASP A 191 -7.87 -2.59 -4.82
CA ASP A 191 -7.73 -4.03 -5.03
C ASP A 191 -6.29 -4.38 -5.42
N VAL A 192 -5.83 -5.53 -4.97
CA VAL A 192 -4.47 -6.01 -5.22
C VAL A 192 -4.49 -7.46 -5.72
N PHE A 193 -3.58 -7.75 -6.63
CA PHE A 193 -3.31 -9.12 -7.05
C PHE A 193 -2.22 -9.71 -6.15
N ILE A 194 -2.52 -10.81 -5.48
CA ILE A 194 -1.57 -11.56 -4.66
C ILE A 194 -1.41 -12.96 -5.26
N ARG A 195 -0.14 -13.31 -5.46
CA ARG A 195 0.23 -14.59 -6.07
C ARG A 195 1.03 -15.43 -5.09
#